data_891ecfb137f19402a815cf08b20ccc4b
#
_entry.id   891ecfb137f19402a815cf08b20ccc4b
#
_cell.length_a   1.000
_cell.length_b   1.000
_cell.length_c   1.000
_cell.angle_alpha   90.00
_cell.angle_beta   90.00
_cell.angle_gamma   90.00
#
_symmetry.space_group_name_H-M   'P 1'
#
loop_
_entity.id
_entity.type
_entity.pdbx_description
1 polymer ?
#
loop_
_entity_poly.entity_id
_entity_poly.type
_entity_poly.pdbx_seq_one_letter_code
_entity_poly.pdbx_strand_id
1 'polypeptide(L)'
;MMRARAFSFLLVACLLPRAAAAQEGELNFSTFSIAAVDPETGEVGVAVTTRVPCVGNIVPWVRAGVGAVATQAFSRAEYGPELLDLLEQGLSAREALARATAADTGAARRQVGVIGLRGGSAQHTGERTNPWAGHRAGPNYVTQGNLLVGPEVLEAVARSFESTEGSDRHLADRLIEALAAGQAAGGDARKGRAQSAAVIVADARPGVSRRPDGITVNINVCEHPEPVAELRRIYNTISQTLGYRTLEQFVGADVWQLKVMLHALGYYRPGESRLERGPDAFVYDQEAVAAVDAFRRAQGLSTPEIGSPPGLVDPETVARLWGELERMGKARAVRRELKEIVQVRR
;
A
#
# COMPACT_ATOMS: atom_id res chain seq x y z
N MET A 1 -38.13 88.07 -22.47
CA MET A 1 -36.91 87.48 -22.01
C MET A 1 -37.18 86.21 -21.30
N MET A 2 -37.14 85.04 -22.00
CA MET A 2 -37.35 83.70 -21.45
C MET A 2 -35.98 83.00 -21.28
N ARG A 3 -35.64 82.65 -20.04
CA ARG A 3 -34.43 81.91 -19.74
C ARG A 3 -34.77 80.39 -19.81
N ALA A 4 -34.17 79.67 -20.78
CA ALA A 4 -34.19 78.27 -20.90
C ALA A 4 -33.30 77.60 -19.78
N ARG A 5 -33.84 76.71 -18.95
CA ARG A 5 -33.11 75.90 -18.02
C ARG A 5 -32.78 74.61 -18.72
N ALA A 6 -31.49 74.35 -18.91
CA ALA A 6 -30.96 73.09 -19.39
C ALA A 6 -30.99 72.02 -18.20
N PHE A 7 -31.67 70.92 -18.38
CA PHE A 7 -31.61 69.74 -17.47
C PHE A 7 -30.53 68.81 -17.99
N SER A 8 -29.44 68.68 -17.21
CA SER A 8 -28.42 67.66 -17.47
C SER A 8 -28.89 66.34 -16.86
N PHE A 9 -29.15 65.38 -17.70
CA PHE A 9 -29.36 63.99 -17.27
C PHE A 9 -28.01 63.33 -17.00
N LEU A 10 -27.73 62.98 -15.74
CA LEU A 10 -26.57 62.23 -15.34
C LEU A 10 -26.91 60.72 -15.52
N LEU A 11 -26.31 60.11 -16.53
CA LEU A 11 -26.43 58.66 -16.78
C LEU A 11 -25.53 57.95 -15.78
N VAL A 12 -26.13 57.39 -14.71
CA VAL A 12 -25.42 56.52 -13.78
C VAL A 12 -25.36 55.13 -14.41
N ALA A 13 -24.18 54.77 -14.95
CA ALA A 13 -23.91 53.44 -15.41
C ALA A 13 -23.71 52.52 -14.19
N CYS A 14 -24.72 51.72 -13.86
CA CYS A 14 -24.58 50.60 -12.90
C CYS A 14 -23.63 49.55 -13.45
N LEU A 15 -22.38 49.59 -12.97
CA LEU A 15 -21.45 48.47 -13.12
C LEU A 15 -21.93 47.33 -12.24
N LEU A 16 -22.73 46.44 -12.80
CA LEU A 16 -22.99 45.13 -12.17
C LEU A 16 -21.69 44.34 -12.13
N PRO A 17 -21.27 43.84 -10.98
CA PRO A 17 -20.12 42.92 -10.92
C PRO A 17 -20.47 41.70 -11.77
N ARG A 18 -19.68 41.46 -12.82
CA ARG A 18 -19.68 40.16 -13.51
C ARG A 18 -19.31 39.14 -12.48
N ALA A 19 -20.28 38.30 -12.08
CA ALA A 19 -20.00 37.08 -11.39
C ALA A 19 -18.97 36.33 -12.26
N ALA A 20 -17.75 36.21 -11.75
CA ALA A 20 -16.77 35.28 -12.32
C ALA A 20 -17.45 33.93 -12.28
N ALA A 21 -17.85 33.40 -13.44
CA ALA A 21 -18.21 31.99 -13.55
C ALA A 21 -17.00 31.22 -13.02
N ALA A 22 -17.18 30.58 -11.88
CA ALA A 22 -16.21 29.59 -11.44
C ALA A 22 -16.08 28.63 -12.61
N GLN A 23 -14.92 28.65 -13.26
CA GLN A 23 -14.56 27.59 -14.18
C GLN A 23 -14.65 26.32 -13.33
N GLU A 24 -15.66 25.52 -13.56
CA GLU A 24 -15.69 24.14 -13.10
C GLU A 24 -14.45 23.49 -13.74
N GLY A 25 -13.32 23.58 -13.02
CA GLY A 25 -12.14 22.82 -13.37
C GLY A 25 -12.56 21.38 -13.35
N GLU A 26 -12.54 20.73 -14.51
CA GLU A 26 -12.72 19.28 -14.57
C GLU A 26 -11.86 18.67 -13.49
N LEU A 27 -12.48 17.98 -12.52
CA LEU A 27 -11.78 17.26 -11.47
C LEU A 27 -11.01 16.12 -12.14
N ASN A 28 -9.76 16.39 -12.46
CA ASN A 28 -8.85 15.43 -13.05
C ASN A 28 -8.41 14.44 -11.97
N PHE A 29 -8.99 13.26 -11.98
CA PHE A 29 -8.69 12.17 -11.06
C PHE A 29 -7.52 11.35 -11.59
N SER A 30 -6.34 11.52 -11.02
CA SER A 30 -5.21 10.62 -11.22
C SER A 30 -5.25 9.52 -10.17
N THR A 31 -5.03 8.31 -10.61
CA THR A 31 -5.13 7.14 -9.75
C THR A 31 -4.26 6.03 -10.33
N PHE A 32 -3.55 5.31 -9.49
CA PHE A 32 -3.06 3.99 -9.88
C PHE A 32 -3.42 2.94 -8.84
N SER A 33 -3.64 1.73 -9.31
CA SER A 33 -4.09 0.61 -8.50
C SER A 33 -3.49 -0.70 -8.98
N ILE A 34 -3.50 -1.68 -8.08
CA ILE A 34 -3.21 -3.07 -8.38
C ILE A 34 -4.31 -3.95 -7.78
N ALA A 35 -4.88 -4.84 -8.59
CA ALA A 35 -5.73 -5.92 -8.15
C ALA A 35 -4.97 -7.24 -8.34
N ALA A 36 -4.98 -8.10 -7.34
CA ALA A 36 -4.19 -9.33 -7.36
C ALA A 36 -4.88 -10.48 -6.63
N VAL A 37 -4.41 -11.67 -6.93
CA VAL A 37 -4.74 -12.91 -6.23
C VAL A 37 -3.46 -13.61 -5.77
N ASP A 38 -3.54 -14.34 -4.70
CA ASP A 38 -2.51 -15.28 -4.28
C ASP A 38 -3.03 -16.71 -4.51
N PRO A 39 -2.49 -17.46 -5.47
CA PRO A 39 -3.01 -18.79 -5.80
C PRO A 39 -2.72 -19.84 -4.72
N GLU A 40 -1.73 -19.62 -3.84
CA GLU A 40 -1.37 -20.55 -2.77
C GLU A 40 -2.30 -20.41 -1.57
N THR A 41 -2.63 -19.18 -1.20
CA THR A 41 -3.50 -18.89 -0.06
C THR A 41 -4.97 -18.74 -0.43
N GLY A 42 -5.27 -18.39 -1.69
CA GLY A 42 -6.60 -18.05 -2.14
C GLY A 42 -7.03 -16.62 -1.76
N GLU A 43 -6.11 -15.80 -1.27
CA GLU A 43 -6.36 -14.40 -0.99
C GLU A 43 -6.62 -13.61 -2.27
N VAL A 44 -7.52 -12.66 -2.20
CA VAL A 44 -7.82 -11.72 -3.28
C VAL A 44 -7.76 -10.29 -2.73
N GLY A 45 -7.18 -9.35 -3.48
CA GLY A 45 -6.97 -8.02 -2.92
C GLY A 45 -6.81 -6.92 -3.95
N VAL A 46 -7.03 -5.68 -3.48
CA VAL A 46 -6.80 -4.44 -4.25
C VAL A 46 -6.08 -3.44 -3.37
N ALA A 47 -5.07 -2.78 -3.93
CA ALA A 47 -4.52 -1.55 -3.36
C ALA A 47 -4.60 -0.41 -4.39
N VAL A 48 -4.80 0.81 -3.90
CA VAL A 48 -4.98 2.00 -4.74
C VAL A 48 -4.48 3.25 -4.04
N THR A 49 -3.95 4.20 -4.80
CA THR A 49 -3.65 5.56 -4.33
C THR A 49 -4.04 6.60 -5.37
N THR A 50 -4.39 7.81 -4.90
CA THR A 50 -4.86 8.93 -5.72
C THR A 50 -4.67 10.26 -5.02
N ARG A 51 -4.84 11.36 -5.76
CA ARG A 51 -4.97 12.71 -5.19
C ARG A 51 -6.42 13.17 -4.98
N VAL A 52 -7.31 12.22 -4.77
CA VAL A 52 -8.71 12.47 -4.40
C VAL A 52 -8.95 11.87 -3.03
N PRO A 53 -9.71 12.52 -2.14
CA PRO A 53 -10.02 11.97 -0.83
C PRO A 53 -10.78 10.63 -0.92
N CYS A 54 -10.54 9.75 0.07
CA CYS A 54 -11.33 8.54 0.32
C CYS A 54 -11.47 7.57 -0.89
N VAL A 55 -10.39 7.37 -1.63
CA VAL A 55 -10.39 6.48 -2.83
C VAL A 55 -10.89 5.06 -2.54
N GLY A 56 -10.69 4.58 -1.32
CA GLY A 56 -11.14 3.26 -0.88
C GLY A 56 -12.65 3.06 -0.86
N ASN A 57 -13.43 4.15 -0.96
CA ASN A 57 -14.90 4.07 -0.99
C ASN A 57 -15.47 3.67 -2.37
N ILE A 58 -14.65 3.79 -3.43
CA ILE A 58 -15.16 3.65 -4.81
C ILE A 58 -14.35 2.66 -5.63
N VAL A 59 -13.01 2.70 -5.53
CA VAL A 59 -12.13 2.00 -6.46
C VAL A 59 -11.99 0.50 -6.17
N PRO A 60 -11.69 0.05 -4.92
CA PRO A 60 -11.35 -1.33 -4.65
C PRO A 60 -12.57 -2.19 -4.30
N TRP A 61 -12.67 -3.35 -4.92
CA TRP A 61 -13.72 -4.35 -4.69
C TRP A 61 -13.12 -5.74 -4.64
N VAL A 62 -13.52 -6.53 -3.65
CA VAL A 62 -13.08 -7.93 -3.49
C VAL A 62 -14.25 -8.80 -3.10
N ARG A 63 -14.17 -10.09 -3.47
CA ARG A 63 -15.05 -11.13 -2.97
C ARG A 63 -14.23 -12.39 -2.68
N ALA A 64 -14.25 -12.83 -1.41
CA ALA A 64 -13.52 -14.01 -0.97
C ALA A 64 -13.86 -15.23 -1.84
N GLY A 65 -12.84 -15.94 -2.30
CA GLY A 65 -12.98 -17.11 -3.16
C GLY A 65 -13.36 -16.84 -4.61
N VAL A 66 -13.57 -15.57 -5.01
CA VAL A 66 -14.01 -15.17 -6.36
C VAL A 66 -12.93 -14.36 -7.07
N GLY A 67 -12.59 -13.17 -6.57
CA GLY A 67 -11.65 -12.30 -7.26
C GLY A 67 -11.63 -10.86 -6.74
N ALA A 68 -10.97 -9.98 -7.51
CA ALA A 68 -10.74 -8.59 -7.20
C ALA A 68 -10.97 -7.67 -8.41
N VAL A 69 -11.51 -6.47 -8.15
CA VAL A 69 -11.80 -5.46 -9.18
C VAL A 69 -11.33 -4.10 -8.70
N ALA A 70 -10.66 -3.35 -9.59
CA ALA A 70 -10.36 -1.94 -9.40
C ALA A 70 -11.03 -1.13 -10.51
N THR A 71 -11.95 -0.20 -10.16
CA THR A 71 -12.62 0.70 -11.10
C THR A 71 -12.26 2.14 -10.81
N GLN A 72 -11.72 2.87 -11.78
CA GLN A 72 -11.16 4.20 -11.62
C GLN A 72 -11.30 5.08 -12.87
N ALA A 73 -10.64 6.22 -12.91
CA ALA A 73 -10.84 7.33 -13.84
C ALA A 73 -12.23 7.96 -13.61
N PHE A 74 -13.11 8.08 -14.59
CA PHE A 74 -14.50 8.42 -14.32
C PHE A 74 -15.20 7.18 -13.76
N SER A 75 -14.97 6.90 -12.48
CA SER A 75 -15.35 5.64 -11.85
C SER A 75 -16.85 5.35 -11.96
N ARG A 76 -17.15 4.09 -12.30
CA ARG A 76 -18.49 3.52 -12.17
C ARG A 76 -18.41 2.43 -11.10
N ALA A 77 -18.92 2.72 -9.91
CA ALA A 77 -18.79 1.83 -8.75
C ALA A 77 -19.48 0.47 -8.98
N GLU A 78 -20.55 0.47 -9.78
CA GLU A 78 -21.31 -0.73 -10.12
C GLU A 78 -20.45 -1.81 -10.84
N TYR A 79 -19.35 -1.44 -11.48
CA TYR A 79 -18.42 -2.43 -12.03
C TYR A 79 -17.86 -3.39 -10.98
N GLY A 80 -17.70 -2.92 -9.73
CA GLY A 80 -17.23 -3.77 -8.64
C GLY A 80 -18.10 -5.00 -8.42
N PRO A 81 -19.33 -4.85 -7.93
CA PRO A 81 -20.23 -5.97 -7.71
C PRO A 81 -20.61 -6.70 -9.02
N GLU A 82 -20.86 -5.98 -10.12
CA GLU A 82 -21.24 -6.57 -11.41
C GLU A 82 -20.20 -7.56 -11.92
N LEU A 83 -18.91 -7.19 -11.94
CA LEU A 83 -17.83 -8.05 -12.40
C LEU A 83 -17.60 -9.22 -11.46
N LEU A 84 -17.70 -9.01 -10.14
CA LEU A 84 -17.57 -10.09 -9.16
C LEU A 84 -18.71 -11.09 -9.29
N ASP A 85 -19.94 -10.63 -9.56
CA ASP A 85 -21.09 -11.51 -9.82
C ASP A 85 -20.90 -12.35 -11.09
N LEU A 86 -20.37 -11.76 -12.16
CA LEU A 86 -20.07 -12.47 -13.41
C LEU A 86 -18.95 -13.50 -13.22
N LEU A 87 -17.91 -13.18 -12.46
CA LEU A 87 -16.86 -14.15 -12.12
C LEU A 87 -17.41 -15.31 -11.29
N GLU A 88 -18.27 -15.03 -10.31
CA GLU A 88 -18.91 -16.05 -9.46
C GLU A 88 -19.84 -16.98 -10.26
N GLN A 89 -20.47 -16.45 -11.33
CA GLN A 89 -21.26 -17.22 -12.29
C GLN A 89 -20.36 -18.08 -13.22
N GLY A 90 -19.03 -17.98 -13.13
CA GLY A 90 -18.08 -18.80 -13.88
C GLY A 90 -17.59 -18.17 -15.19
N LEU A 91 -17.88 -16.90 -15.47
CA LEU A 91 -17.30 -16.22 -16.62
C LEU A 91 -15.81 -15.95 -16.36
N SER A 92 -15.00 -16.02 -17.40
CA SER A 92 -13.63 -15.53 -17.33
C SER A 92 -13.60 -14.00 -17.10
N ALA A 93 -12.50 -13.48 -16.54
CA ALA A 93 -12.32 -12.05 -16.35
C ALA A 93 -12.49 -11.26 -17.69
N ARG A 94 -12.05 -11.83 -18.80
CA ARG A 94 -12.18 -11.24 -20.14
C ARG A 94 -13.65 -11.15 -20.58
N GLU A 95 -14.42 -12.21 -20.42
CA GLU A 95 -15.84 -12.24 -20.79
C GLU A 95 -16.66 -11.31 -19.91
N ALA A 96 -16.41 -11.34 -18.59
CA ALA A 96 -17.05 -10.46 -17.63
C ALA A 96 -16.83 -8.98 -17.96
N LEU A 97 -15.55 -8.59 -18.18
CA LEU A 97 -15.20 -7.22 -18.53
C LEU A 97 -15.77 -6.78 -19.87
N ALA A 98 -15.70 -7.63 -20.90
CA ALA A 98 -16.28 -7.34 -22.21
C ALA A 98 -17.79 -7.11 -22.15
N ARG A 99 -18.50 -7.93 -21.37
CA ARG A 99 -19.94 -7.79 -21.15
C ARG A 99 -20.30 -6.48 -20.43
N ALA A 100 -19.59 -6.17 -19.34
CA ALA A 100 -19.86 -4.98 -18.54
C ALA A 100 -19.53 -3.69 -19.32
N THR A 101 -18.41 -3.65 -20.05
CA THR A 101 -18.02 -2.47 -20.84
C THR A 101 -18.92 -2.25 -22.05
N ALA A 102 -19.40 -3.31 -22.71
CA ALA A 102 -20.34 -3.19 -23.83
C ALA A 102 -21.68 -2.57 -23.42
N ALA A 103 -22.09 -2.73 -22.16
CA ALA A 103 -23.31 -2.16 -21.62
C ALA A 103 -23.15 -0.71 -21.11
N ASP A 104 -21.91 -0.18 -21.02
CA ASP A 104 -21.62 1.16 -20.52
C ASP A 104 -21.31 2.15 -21.65
N THR A 105 -22.21 3.05 -21.94
CA THR A 105 -22.00 4.14 -22.93
C THR A 105 -20.85 5.07 -22.55
N GLY A 106 -20.42 5.09 -21.29
CA GLY A 106 -19.31 5.85 -20.75
C GLY A 106 -17.96 5.11 -20.76
N ALA A 107 -17.89 3.87 -21.26
CA ALA A 107 -16.70 3.00 -21.18
C ALA A 107 -15.41 3.67 -21.69
N ALA A 108 -15.51 4.52 -22.72
CA ALA A 108 -14.36 5.26 -23.26
C ALA A 108 -13.63 6.15 -22.23
N ARG A 109 -14.27 6.48 -21.09
CA ARG A 109 -13.72 7.31 -20.00
C ARG A 109 -13.36 6.50 -18.76
N ARG A 110 -13.62 5.17 -18.76
CA ARG A 110 -13.41 4.29 -17.61
C ARG A 110 -12.03 3.64 -17.67
N GLN A 111 -11.55 3.27 -16.49
CA GLN A 111 -10.39 2.39 -16.36
C GLN A 111 -10.71 1.30 -15.34
N VAL A 112 -10.67 0.04 -15.76
CA VAL A 112 -11.11 -1.11 -14.98
C VAL A 112 -10.11 -2.24 -15.10
N GLY A 113 -9.68 -2.78 -13.98
CA GLY A 113 -8.90 -4.02 -13.88
C GLY A 113 -9.69 -5.04 -13.09
N VAL A 114 -9.77 -6.26 -13.60
CA VAL A 114 -10.44 -7.39 -12.95
C VAL A 114 -9.56 -8.62 -13.00
N ILE A 115 -9.52 -9.34 -11.89
CA ILE A 115 -8.82 -10.62 -11.80
C ILE A 115 -9.68 -11.61 -11.02
N GLY A 116 -9.89 -12.79 -11.60
CA GLY A 116 -10.55 -13.89 -10.94
C GLY A 116 -9.55 -14.86 -10.34
N LEU A 117 -9.87 -15.43 -9.20
CA LEU A 117 -9.03 -16.46 -8.57
C LEU A 117 -8.80 -17.67 -9.50
N ARG A 118 -9.73 -17.95 -10.41
CA ARG A 118 -9.67 -19.07 -11.36
C ARG A 118 -9.78 -18.65 -12.83
N GLY A 119 -10.13 -17.40 -13.11
CA GLY A 119 -10.52 -16.93 -14.44
C GLY A 119 -9.51 -16.02 -15.14
N GLY A 120 -8.29 -15.90 -14.63
CA GLY A 120 -7.29 -14.98 -15.15
C GLY A 120 -7.64 -13.52 -14.92
N SER A 121 -7.01 -12.63 -15.68
CA SER A 121 -7.21 -11.17 -15.55
C SER A 121 -7.62 -10.52 -16.87
N ALA A 122 -8.27 -9.35 -16.76
CA ALA A 122 -8.59 -8.49 -17.89
C ALA A 122 -8.53 -7.01 -17.48
N GLN A 123 -8.24 -6.13 -18.45
CA GLN A 123 -8.08 -4.71 -18.24
C GLN A 123 -8.78 -3.92 -19.34
N HIS A 124 -9.30 -2.76 -18.96
CA HIS A 124 -9.84 -1.76 -19.86
C HIS A 124 -9.30 -0.39 -19.49
N THR A 125 -8.60 0.26 -20.41
CA THR A 125 -8.27 1.68 -20.33
C THR A 125 -8.95 2.35 -21.52
N GLY A 126 -10.01 3.12 -21.26
CA GLY A 126 -10.80 3.77 -22.29
C GLY A 126 -9.97 4.85 -23.01
N GLU A 127 -10.23 5.06 -24.29
CA GLU A 127 -9.51 5.99 -25.17
C GLU A 127 -9.59 7.46 -24.74
N ARG A 128 -10.56 7.80 -23.89
CA ARG A 128 -10.77 9.13 -23.31
C ARG A 128 -10.38 9.23 -21.84
N THR A 129 -9.56 8.32 -21.34
CA THR A 129 -8.90 8.48 -20.04
C THR A 129 -7.78 9.50 -20.15
N ASN A 130 -7.56 10.26 -19.07
CA ASN A 130 -6.57 11.32 -19.05
C ASN A 130 -5.13 10.76 -19.10
N PRO A 131 -4.27 11.22 -20.02
CA PRO A 131 -2.91 10.73 -20.18
C PRO A 131 -1.96 11.28 -19.07
N TRP A 132 -0.83 10.66 -18.77
CA TRP A 132 -0.53 9.32 -19.27
C TRP A 132 -1.45 8.31 -18.58
N ALA A 133 -2.01 7.39 -19.35
CA ALA A 133 -2.87 6.33 -18.83
C ALA A 133 -2.53 5.00 -19.50
N GLY A 134 -2.59 3.90 -18.75
CA GLY A 134 -2.30 2.58 -19.24
C GLY A 134 -2.55 1.49 -18.20
N HIS A 135 -2.23 0.27 -18.56
CA HIS A 135 -2.34 -0.90 -17.71
C HIS A 135 -1.24 -1.91 -18.00
N ARG A 136 -1.00 -2.81 -17.05
CA ARG A 136 -0.09 -3.96 -17.16
C ARG A 136 -0.67 -5.14 -16.40
N ALA A 137 -0.38 -6.35 -16.82
CA ALA A 137 -0.79 -7.57 -16.14
C ALA A 137 0.34 -8.59 -16.08
N GLY A 138 0.30 -9.43 -15.08
CA GLY A 138 1.06 -10.66 -14.94
C GLY A 138 0.13 -11.83 -14.58
N PRO A 139 0.70 -12.98 -14.23
CA PRO A 139 -0.09 -14.17 -13.96
C PRO A 139 -1.16 -13.97 -12.87
N ASN A 140 -0.79 -13.25 -11.80
CA ASN A 140 -1.58 -13.15 -10.57
C ASN A 140 -1.96 -11.71 -10.22
N TYR A 141 -1.80 -10.76 -11.13
CA TYR A 141 -2.17 -9.36 -10.91
C TYR A 141 -2.54 -8.63 -12.20
N VAL A 142 -3.22 -7.51 -11.99
CA VAL A 142 -3.41 -6.44 -12.97
C VAL A 142 -3.19 -5.10 -12.29
N THR A 143 -2.38 -4.23 -12.91
CA THR A 143 -2.16 -2.85 -12.46
C THR A 143 -2.51 -1.86 -13.55
N GLN A 144 -3.03 -0.72 -13.16
CA GLN A 144 -3.48 0.32 -14.07
C GLN A 144 -3.35 1.70 -13.45
N GLY A 145 -3.27 2.71 -14.30
CA GLY A 145 -3.21 4.09 -13.83
C GLY A 145 -3.55 5.10 -14.91
N ASN A 146 -3.88 6.29 -14.47
CA ASN A 146 -4.18 7.45 -15.33
C ASN A 146 -3.62 8.73 -14.68
N LEU A 147 -3.31 9.75 -15.49
CA LEU A 147 -2.62 10.98 -15.09
C LEU A 147 -1.30 10.70 -14.34
N LEU A 148 -0.61 9.64 -14.72
CA LEU A 148 0.68 9.29 -14.15
C LEU A 148 1.82 10.10 -14.81
N VAL A 149 2.97 10.15 -14.13
CA VAL A 149 4.18 10.75 -14.72
C VAL A 149 4.65 10.00 -15.95
N GLY A 150 4.39 8.67 -16.02
CA GLY A 150 4.75 7.82 -17.15
C GLY A 150 4.47 6.34 -16.90
N PRO A 151 4.81 5.47 -17.85
CA PRO A 151 4.64 4.01 -17.74
C PRO A 151 5.51 3.39 -16.63
N GLU A 152 6.63 4.01 -16.27
CA GLU A 152 7.57 3.57 -15.24
C GLU A 152 6.90 3.35 -13.88
N VAL A 153 5.80 4.06 -13.59
CA VAL A 153 5.01 3.86 -12.38
C VAL A 153 4.43 2.45 -12.33
N LEU A 154 3.75 2.03 -13.40
CA LEU A 154 3.15 0.70 -13.47
C LEU A 154 4.20 -0.41 -13.60
N GLU A 155 5.34 -0.11 -14.22
CA GLU A 155 6.47 -1.03 -14.26
C GLU A 155 7.07 -1.26 -12.88
N ALA A 156 7.18 -0.21 -12.05
CA ALA A 156 7.65 -0.33 -10.68
C ALA A 156 6.69 -1.14 -9.82
N VAL A 157 5.37 -0.86 -9.94
CA VAL A 157 4.32 -1.64 -9.27
C VAL A 157 4.44 -3.13 -9.62
N ALA A 158 4.52 -3.43 -10.92
CA ALA A 158 4.62 -4.80 -11.43
C ALA A 158 5.86 -5.53 -10.90
N ARG A 159 7.05 -4.94 -11.09
CA ARG A 159 8.31 -5.54 -10.62
C ARG A 159 8.31 -5.78 -9.11
N SER A 160 7.80 -4.84 -8.33
CA SER A 160 7.73 -5.00 -6.88
C SER A 160 6.80 -6.15 -6.49
N PHE A 161 5.63 -6.25 -7.10
CA PHE A 161 4.69 -7.34 -6.81
C PHE A 161 5.26 -8.71 -7.24
N GLU A 162 5.80 -8.79 -8.45
CA GLU A 162 6.43 -10.01 -9.00
C GLU A 162 7.59 -10.50 -8.14
N SER A 163 8.40 -9.59 -7.59
CA SER A 163 9.57 -9.94 -6.73
C SER A 163 9.18 -10.60 -5.41
N THR A 164 7.92 -10.54 -5.02
CA THR A 164 7.39 -11.13 -3.78
C THR A 164 6.55 -12.39 -4.04
N GLU A 165 6.48 -12.86 -5.27
CA GLU A 165 5.71 -14.06 -5.63
C GLU A 165 6.30 -15.30 -4.97
N GLY A 166 5.45 -16.21 -4.47
CA GLY A 166 5.88 -17.41 -3.74
C GLY A 166 6.46 -17.14 -2.34
N SER A 167 6.31 -15.91 -1.81
CA SER A 167 6.70 -15.60 -0.43
C SER A 167 5.55 -15.89 0.54
N ASP A 168 5.87 -16.22 1.80
CA ASP A 168 4.89 -16.43 2.88
C ASP A 168 4.21 -15.10 3.35
N ARG A 169 4.37 -14.02 2.58
CA ARG A 169 3.86 -12.70 2.94
C ARG A 169 2.37 -12.60 2.63
N HIS A 170 1.62 -12.05 3.59
CA HIS A 170 0.21 -11.72 3.42
C HIS A 170 0.01 -10.83 2.18
N LEU A 171 -1.04 -11.08 1.37
CA LEU A 171 -1.27 -10.37 0.12
C LEU A 171 -1.35 -8.85 0.31
N ALA A 172 -1.92 -8.37 1.43
CA ALA A 172 -1.97 -6.93 1.71
C ALA A 172 -0.58 -6.30 1.85
N ASP A 173 0.39 -7.02 2.43
CA ASP A 173 1.77 -6.56 2.57
C ASP A 173 2.43 -6.36 1.19
N ARG A 174 2.27 -7.33 0.30
CA ARG A 174 2.77 -7.32 -1.08
C ARG A 174 2.14 -6.20 -1.91
N LEU A 175 0.83 -6.02 -1.78
CA LEU A 175 0.08 -4.96 -2.48
C LEU A 175 0.50 -3.56 -2.04
N ILE A 176 0.69 -3.32 -0.74
CA ILE A 176 1.12 -2.02 -0.21
C ILE A 176 2.55 -1.71 -0.66
N GLU A 177 3.43 -2.71 -0.69
CA GLU A 177 4.81 -2.54 -1.17
C GLU A 177 4.86 -2.19 -2.66
N ALA A 178 4.05 -2.88 -3.47
CA ALA A 178 3.92 -2.58 -4.89
C ALA A 178 3.41 -1.14 -5.11
N LEU A 179 2.43 -0.69 -4.30
CA LEU A 179 1.91 0.67 -4.35
C LEU A 179 3.00 1.71 -3.97
N ALA A 180 3.82 1.40 -2.95
CA ALA A 180 4.93 2.24 -2.54
C ALA A 180 6.01 2.36 -3.64
N ALA A 181 6.32 1.28 -4.34
CA ALA A 181 7.24 1.28 -5.48
C ALA A 181 6.74 2.18 -6.62
N GLY A 182 5.44 2.13 -6.95
CA GLY A 182 4.82 3.03 -7.93
C GLY A 182 4.87 4.51 -7.50
N GLN A 183 4.64 4.79 -6.21
CA GLN A 183 4.75 6.14 -5.67
C GLN A 183 6.20 6.67 -5.73
N ALA A 184 7.19 5.83 -5.43
CA ALA A 184 8.62 6.17 -5.53
C ALA A 184 9.06 6.41 -6.98
N ALA A 185 8.44 5.76 -7.96
CA ALA A 185 8.67 5.99 -9.39
C ALA A 185 8.01 7.28 -9.92
N GLY A 186 7.41 8.09 -9.06
CA GLY A 186 6.82 9.39 -9.38
C GLY A 186 5.30 9.46 -9.26
N GLY A 187 4.60 8.32 -9.33
CA GLY A 187 3.16 8.21 -9.08
C GLY A 187 2.31 9.17 -9.93
N ASP A 188 1.49 9.93 -9.25
CA ASP A 188 0.55 10.92 -9.80
C ASP A 188 1.27 12.18 -10.28
N ALA A 189 1.12 12.54 -11.56
CA ALA A 189 1.77 13.69 -12.18
C ALA A 189 1.25 15.06 -11.67
N ARG A 190 0.12 15.10 -11.01
CA ARG A 190 -0.48 16.36 -10.54
C ARG A 190 0.26 16.90 -9.32
N LYS A 191 0.30 18.23 -9.23
CA LYS A 191 0.69 18.95 -8.01
C LYS A 191 -0.58 19.23 -7.18
N GLY A 192 -0.56 18.95 -5.88
CA GLY A 192 -1.72 19.24 -5.03
C GLY A 192 -1.65 18.62 -3.65
N ARG A 193 -2.62 18.97 -2.80
CA ARG A 193 -2.59 18.71 -1.36
C ARG A 193 -3.21 17.38 -0.94
N ALA A 194 -4.33 16.99 -1.55
CA ALA A 194 -5.06 15.81 -1.08
C ALA A 194 -4.55 14.57 -1.76
N GLN A 195 -4.19 13.60 -0.96
CA GLN A 195 -3.92 12.22 -1.40
C GLN A 195 -4.64 11.26 -0.48
N SER A 196 -5.06 10.14 -1.03
CA SER A 196 -5.61 9.04 -0.27
C SER A 196 -5.05 7.71 -0.78
N ALA A 197 -5.09 6.69 0.06
CA ALA A 197 -4.71 5.33 -0.31
C ALA A 197 -5.61 4.33 0.41
N ALA A 198 -5.81 3.17 -0.20
CA ALA A 198 -6.56 2.09 0.42
C ALA A 198 -5.99 0.73 0.05
N VAL A 199 -6.21 -0.24 0.92
CA VAL A 199 -6.03 -1.66 0.65
C VAL A 199 -7.20 -2.44 1.22
N ILE A 200 -7.71 -3.38 0.42
CA ILE A 200 -8.69 -4.36 0.88
C ILE A 200 -8.25 -5.76 0.43
N VAL A 201 -8.33 -6.72 1.35
CA VAL A 201 -8.00 -8.13 1.08
C VAL A 201 -9.07 -9.01 1.71
N ALA A 202 -9.46 -10.04 0.99
CA ALA A 202 -10.38 -11.06 1.46
C ALA A 202 -9.76 -12.46 1.28
N ASP A 203 -10.12 -13.35 2.21
CA ASP A 203 -9.67 -14.74 2.29
C ASP A 203 -10.87 -15.64 2.56
N ALA A 204 -11.06 -16.66 1.73
CA ALA A 204 -12.18 -17.59 1.84
C ALA A 204 -11.91 -18.75 2.82
N ARG A 205 -10.68 -18.89 3.34
CA ARG A 205 -10.33 -19.99 4.26
C ARG A 205 -11.07 -19.83 5.58
N PRO A 206 -11.70 -20.91 6.09
CA PRO A 206 -12.46 -20.85 7.34
C PRO A 206 -11.59 -20.40 8.52
N GLY A 207 -12.12 -19.48 9.32
CA GLY A 207 -11.47 -19.00 10.54
C GLY A 207 -10.36 -17.96 10.36
N VAL A 208 -9.97 -17.64 9.13
CA VAL A 208 -8.96 -16.61 8.86
C VAL A 208 -9.57 -15.20 9.04
N SER A 209 -10.73 -14.95 8.49
CA SER A 209 -11.45 -13.71 8.74
C SER A 209 -12.43 -13.84 9.91
N ARG A 210 -12.57 -12.76 10.69
CA ARG A 210 -13.62 -12.61 11.71
C ARG A 210 -14.94 -12.09 11.12
N ARG A 211 -14.94 -11.73 9.85
CA ARG A 211 -16.09 -11.17 9.12
C ARG A 211 -16.73 -12.25 8.23
N PRO A 212 -18.07 -12.25 8.11
CA PRO A 212 -18.77 -13.23 7.27
C PRO A 212 -18.48 -13.07 5.77
N ASP A 213 -18.04 -11.87 5.33
CA ASP A 213 -17.67 -11.58 3.94
C ASP A 213 -16.21 -11.98 3.61
N GLY A 214 -15.48 -12.55 4.57
CA GLY A 214 -14.10 -13.02 4.38
C GLY A 214 -13.06 -11.91 4.35
N ILE A 215 -13.43 -10.63 4.54
CA ILE A 215 -12.45 -9.53 4.54
C ILE A 215 -11.52 -9.66 5.75
N THR A 216 -10.21 -9.74 5.47
CA THR A 216 -9.14 -9.81 6.47
C THR A 216 -8.49 -8.45 6.73
N VAL A 217 -8.35 -7.63 5.67
CA VAL A 217 -7.82 -6.28 5.75
C VAL A 217 -8.73 -5.33 4.99
N ASN A 218 -9.07 -4.20 5.61
CA ASN A 218 -9.76 -3.09 4.97
C ASN A 218 -9.27 -1.79 5.61
N ILE A 219 -8.32 -1.12 4.94
CA ILE A 219 -7.74 0.13 5.41
C ILE A 219 -7.98 1.19 4.36
N ASN A 220 -8.59 2.30 4.76
CA ASN A 220 -8.85 3.45 3.90
C ASN A 220 -8.27 4.72 4.56
N VAL A 221 -7.15 5.18 4.02
CA VAL A 221 -6.55 6.47 4.39
C VAL A 221 -7.22 7.53 3.53
N CYS A 222 -8.24 8.16 4.08
CA CYS A 222 -9.10 9.08 3.33
C CYS A 222 -8.42 10.37 2.91
N GLU A 223 -7.50 10.87 3.73
CA GLU A 223 -6.71 12.06 3.42
C GLU A 223 -5.45 12.08 4.27
N HIS A 224 -4.30 12.14 3.62
CA HIS A 224 -3.00 12.26 4.29
C HIS A 224 -1.96 12.80 3.29
N PRO A 225 -0.97 13.61 3.72
CA PRO A 225 0.11 14.09 2.85
C PRO A 225 0.92 12.96 2.21
N GLU A 226 1.10 11.85 2.94
CA GLU A 226 1.84 10.65 2.53
C GLU A 226 0.97 9.40 2.75
N PRO A 227 -0.10 9.21 1.95
CA PRO A 227 -1.13 8.23 2.27
C PRO A 227 -0.65 6.79 2.16
N VAL A 228 0.31 6.50 1.28
CA VAL A 228 0.87 5.15 1.13
C VAL A 228 1.75 4.79 2.32
N ALA A 229 2.54 5.74 2.83
CA ALA A 229 3.33 5.54 4.06
C ALA A 229 2.41 5.34 5.28
N GLU A 230 1.34 6.14 5.39
CA GLU A 230 0.35 5.99 6.46
C GLU A 230 -0.41 4.66 6.36
N LEU A 231 -0.80 4.26 5.15
CA LEU A 231 -1.39 2.94 4.89
C LEU A 231 -0.47 1.82 5.38
N ARG A 232 0.83 1.90 5.07
CA ARG A 232 1.85 0.96 5.55
C ARG A 232 1.94 0.95 7.07
N ARG A 233 1.98 2.12 7.70
CA ARG A 233 2.03 2.25 9.15
C ARG A 233 0.83 1.57 9.84
N ILE A 234 -0.38 1.84 9.35
CA ILE A 234 -1.62 1.24 9.88
C ILE A 234 -1.60 -0.28 9.68
N TYR A 235 -1.25 -0.74 8.47
CA TYR A 235 -1.17 -2.17 8.18
C TYR A 235 -0.16 -2.88 9.08
N ASN A 236 1.01 -2.31 9.31
CA ASN A 236 2.02 -2.88 10.19
C ASN A 236 1.45 -3.09 11.61
N THR A 237 0.73 -2.12 12.15
CA THR A 237 0.06 -2.24 13.46
C THR A 237 -0.99 -3.37 13.46
N ILE A 238 -1.83 -3.43 12.42
CA ILE A 238 -2.87 -4.46 12.29
C ILE A 238 -2.25 -5.85 12.13
N SER A 239 -1.26 -5.98 11.27
CA SER A 239 -0.60 -7.27 11.00
C SER A 239 0.08 -7.86 12.22
N GLN A 240 0.65 -7.02 13.07
CA GLN A 240 1.19 -7.45 14.37
C GLN A 240 0.08 -7.97 15.30
N THR A 241 -1.02 -7.22 15.39
CA THR A 241 -2.12 -7.56 16.29
C THR A 241 -2.85 -8.83 15.85
N LEU A 242 -2.95 -9.07 14.53
CA LEU A 242 -3.69 -10.20 13.95
C LEU A 242 -2.81 -11.39 13.59
N GLY A 243 -1.50 -11.30 13.79
CA GLY A 243 -0.56 -12.40 13.51
C GLY A 243 -0.33 -12.67 12.02
N TYR A 244 -0.62 -11.73 11.12
CA TYR A 244 -0.31 -11.86 9.68
C TYR A 244 1.18 -11.79 9.37
N ARG A 245 1.97 -11.32 10.33
CA ARG A 245 3.42 -11.46 10.35
C ARG A 245 3.78 -12.33 11.53
N THR A 246 4.58 -13.34 11.31
CA THR A 246 5.23 -14.07 12.39
C THR A 246 6.23 -13.13 13.05
N LEU A 247 5.79 -12.45 14.08
CA LEU A 247 6.68 -11.70 14.95
C LEU A 247 7.20 -12.68 15.99
N GLU A 248 8.48 -12.95 15.97
CA GLU A 248 9.10 -13.59 17.12
C GLU A 248 8.97 -12.59 18.29
N GLN A 249 8.25 -12.99 19.33
CA GLN A 249 8.22 -12.22 20.57
C GLN A 249 9.56 -12.40 21.27
N PHE A 250 10.40 -11.39 21.17
CA PHE A 250 11.65 -11.36 21.90
C PHE A 250 11.37 -11.01 23.35
N VAL A 251 11.49 -12.01 24.21
CA VAL A 251 11.33 -11.86 25.65
C VAL A 251 12.51 -12.48 26.39
N GLY A 252 12.95 -11.86 27.44
CA GLY A 252 14.00 -12.43 28.30
C GLY A 252 15.30 -12.71 27.53
N ALA A 253 15.69 -14.00 27.43
CA ALA A 253 16.93 -14.41 26.80
C ALA A 253 17.05 -14.00 25.33
N ASP A 254 15.94 -13.91 24.60
CA ASP A 254 15.93 -13.55 23.18
C ASP A 254 16.27 -12.07 22.99
N VAL A 255 15.78 -11.20 23.89
CA VAL A 255 16.15 -9.76 23.91
C VAL A 255 17.66 -9.60 24.09
N TRP A 256 18.20 -10.37 24.99
CA TRP A 256 19.64 -10.30 25.26
C TRP A 256 20.46 -10.83 24.05
N GLN A 257 20.05 -11.94 23.44
CA GLN A 257 20.68 -12.44 22.20
C GLN A 257 20.68 -11.37 21.13
N LEU A 258 19.55 -10.69 20.91
CA LEU A 258 19.43 -9.60 19.96
C LEU A 258 20.39 -8.46 20.28
N LYS A 259 20.47 -8.03 21.55
CA LYS A 259 21.41 -6.99 22.00
C LYS A 259 22.86 -7.38 21.74
N VAL A 260 23.26 -8.64 22.02
CA VAL A 260 24.61 -9.18 21.73
C VAL A 260 24.90 -9.14 20.22
N MET A 261 23.96 -9.55 19.38
CA MET A 261 24.15 -9.52 17.93
C MET A 261 24.32 -8.10 17.41
N LEU A 262 23.44 -7.18 17.83
CA LEU A 262 23.47 -5.77 17.44
C LEU A 262 24.75 -5.07 17.98
N HIS A 263 25.20 -5.42 19.19
CA HIS A 263 26.45 -4.92 19.75
C HIS A 263 27.66 -5.40 18.93
N ALA A 264 27.71 -6.67 18.59
CA ALA A 264 28.77 -7.24 17.74
C ALA A 264 28.84 -6.55 16.37
N LEU A 265 27.69 -6.12 15.83
CA LEU A 265 27.60 -5.39 14.56
C LEU A 265 27.82 -3.86 14.73
N GLY A 266 27.88 -3.35 15.97
CA GLY A 266 28.14 -1.93 16.27
C GLY A 266 26.92 -1.04 16.26
N TYR A 267 25.71 -1.59 16.18
CA TYR A 267 24.44 -0.84 16.23
C TYR A 267 23.95 -0.57 17.66
N TYR A 268 24.11 -1.55 18.57
CA TYR A 268 23.81 -1.38 19.98
C TYR A 268 25.10 -0.99 20.74
N ARG A 269 25.08 0.17 21.36
CA ARG A 269 26.25 0.71 22.09
C ARG A 269 25.79 1.14 23.47
N PRO A 270 25.51 0.16 24.36
CA PRO A 270 25.21 0.49 25.74
C PRO A 270 26.42 1.27 26.30
N GLY A 271 26.17 2.38 27.03
CA GLY A 271 27.23 3.23 27.60
C GLY A 271 28.33 2.42 28.29
N GLU A 272 29.10 2.98 29.23
CA GLU A 272 30.20 2.26 29.88
C GLU A 272 29.79 1.00 30.69
N SER A 273 28.48 0.76 30.88
CA SER A 273 27.97 -0.50 31.40
C SER A 273 28.06 -1.58 30.34
N ARG A 274 28.95 -2.53 30.54
CA ARG A 274 29.04 -3.79 29.78
C ARG A 274 27.65 -4.40 29.57
N LEU A 275 27.50 -5.23 28.52
CA LEU A 275 26.42 -6.22 28.37
C LEU A 275 26.40 -7.21 29.57
N GLU A 276 26.57 -6.69 30.78
CA GLU A 276 26.52 -7.48 32.00
C GLU A 276 25.10 -7.91 32.25
N ARG A 277 24.94 -9.16 32.69
CA ARG A 277 23.68 -9.81 33.04
C ARG A 277 22.95 -9.09 34.20
N GLY A 278 22.58 -7.84 33.99
CA GLY A 278 21.66 -7.12 34.86
C GLY A 278 20.20 -7.37 34.44
N PRO A 279 19.23 -7.01 35.27
CA PRO A 279 17.80 -7.07 34.92
C PRO A 279 17.50 -6.38 33.58
N ASP A 280 18.20 -5.32 33.26
CA ASP A 280 18.02 -4.50 32.05
C ASP A 280 18.50 -5.19 30.76
N ALA A 281 19.36 -6.22 30.87
CA ALA A 281 19.81 -7.00 29.70
C ALA A 281 18.66 -7.69 28.99
N PHE A 282 17.60 -8.02 29.71
CA PHE A 282 16.41 -8.74 29.23
C PHE A 282 15.25 -7.81 28.85
N VAL A 283 15.42 -6.52 28.99
CA VAL A 283 14.39 -5.51 28.63
C VAL A 283 14.64 -5.01 27.23
N TYR A 284 13.60 -5.06 26.38
CA TYR A 284 13.64 -4.45 25.05
C TYR A 284 13.40 -2.94 25.18
N ASP A 285 14.46 -2.24 25.56
CA ASP A 285 14.45 -0.81 25.84
C ASP A 285 14.52 0.06 24.55
N GLN A 286 14.37 1.37 24.72
CA GLN A 286 14.40 2.30 23.58
C GLN A 286 15.75 2.30 22.84
N GLU A 287 16.84 2.01 23.51
CA GLU A 287 18.17 1.93 22.88
C GLU A 287 18.26 0.69 21.99
N ALA A 288 17.72 -0.45 22.42
CA ALA A 288 17.63 -1.66 21.60
C ALA A 288 16.68 -1.45 20.40
N VAL A 289 15.54 -0.78 20.61
CA VAL A 289 14.62 -0.37 19.53
C VAL A 289 15.34 0.49 18.49
N ALA A 290 16.05 1.53 18.92
CA ALA A 290 16.80 2.40 18.02
C ALA A 290 17.91 1.66 17.26
N ALA A 291 18.59 0.70 17.92
CA ALA A 291 19.62 -0.14 17.31
C ALA A 291 19.05 -1.06 16.20
N VAL A 292 17.89 -1.68 16.46
CA VAL A 292 17.18 -2.49 15.46
C VAL A 292 16.78 -1.62 14.26
N ASP A 293 16.18 -0.46 14.51
CA ASP A 293 15.76 0.45 13.46
C ASP A 293 16.95 0.93 12.59
N ALA A 294 18.07 1.23 13.23
CA ALA A 294 19.29 1.61 12.51
C ALA A 294 19.82 0.45 11.65
N PHE A 295 19.83 -0.77 12.20
CA PHE A 295 20.23 -1.96 11.45
C PHE A 295 19.29 -2.21 10.26
N ARG A 296 17.97 -2.20 10.48
CA ARG A 296 16.97 -2.42 9.42
C ARG A 296 17.09 -1.40 8.30
N ARG A 297 17.29 -0.12 8.63
CA ARG A 297 17.55 0.91 7.61
C ARG A 297 18.83 0.62 6.82
N ALA A 298 19.91 0.24 7.49
CA ALA A 298 21.17 -0.07 6.82
C ALA A 298 21.08 -1.30 5.90
N GLN A 299 20.15 -2.22 6.18
CA GLN A 299 19.90 -3.42 5.38
C GLN A 299 18.81 -3.24 4.31
N GLY A 300 18.25 -2.05 4.19
CA GLY A 300 17.14 -1.79 3.26
C GLY A 300 15.81 -2.46 3.65
N LEU A 301 15.69 -2.93 4.90
CA LEU A 301 14.47 -3.55 5.43
C LEU A 301 13.46 -2.52 5.95
N SER A 302 13.86 -1.27 6.02
CA SER A 302 13.03 -0.14 6.43
C SER A 302 13.47 1.08 5.65
N THR A 303 12.68 1.47 4.67
CA THR A 303 12.82 2.73 3.94
C THR A 303 11.62 3.62 4.25
N PRO A 304 11.63 4.92 3.90
CA PRO A 304 10.46 5.78 4.03
C PRO A 304 9.22 5.20 3.33
N GLU A 305 9.41 4.50 2.22
CA GLU A 305 8.35 3.89 1.41
C GLU A 305 7.83 2.60 2.03
N ILE A 306 8.72 1.74 2.51
CA ILE A 306 8.34 0.45 3.11
C ILE A 306 7.72 0.65 4.49
N GLY A 307 8.18 1.64 5.25
CA GLY A 307 7.77 1.87 6.63
C GLY A 307 8.00 0.64 7.53
N SER A 308 8.26 0.86 8.80
CA SER A 308 8.44 -0.22 9.76
C SER A 308 8.03 0.27 11.15
N PRO A 309 7.28 -0.52 11.93
CA PRO A 309 7.10 -0.19 13.33
C PRO A 309 8.46 -0.08 14.01
N PRO A 310 8.62 0.90 14.92
CA PRO A 310 9.85 1.01 15.68
C PRO A 310 10.20 -0.30 16.39
N GLY A 311 11.45 -0.74 16.22
CA GLY A 311 11.95 -1.95 16.87
C GLY A 311 11.38 -3.26 16.33
N LEU A 312 10.86 -3.30 15.12
CA LEU A 312 10.38 -4.54 14.52
C LEU A 312 11.52 -5.54 14.34
N VAL A 313 11.37 -6.71 14.96
CA VAL A 313 12.24 -7.87 14.73
C VAL A 313 11.39 -8.99 14.15
N ASP A 314 11.55 -9.21 12.86
CA ASP A 314 10.90 -10.28 12.10
C ASP A 314 11.94 -11.35 11.67
N PRO A 315 11.52 -12.51 11.15
CA PRO A 315 12.44 -13.55 10.69
C PRO A 315 13.48 -13.04 9.70
N GLU A 316 13.13 -12.10 8.84
CA GLU A 316 14.06 -11.51 7.88
C GLU A 316 15.13 -10.66 8.59
N THR A 317 14.76 -9.88 9.59
CA THR A 317 15.71 -9.13 10.43
C THR A 317 16.70 -10.08 11.08
N VAL A 318 16.23 -11.20 11.65
CA VAL A 318 17.10 -12.20 12.29
C VAL A 318 18.03 -12.86 11.26
N ALA A 319 17.52 -13.24 10.11
CA ALA A 319 18.33 -13.79 9.03
C ALA A 319 19.41 -12.83 8.55
N ARG A 320 19.09 -11.56 8.39
CA ARG A 320 20.05 -10.50 8.02
C ARG A 320 21.12 -10.26 9.11
N LEU A 321 20.71 -10.27 10.38
CA LEU A 321 21.66 -10.17 11.49
C LEU A 321 22.72 -11.30 11.43
N TRP A 322 22.29 -12.55 11.25
CA TRP A 322 23.21 -13.68 11.11
C TRP A 322 24.05 -13.57 9.85
N GLY A 323 23.47 -13.20 8.71
CA GLY A 323 24.22 -13.00 7.46
C GLY A 323 25.33 -11.96 7.59
N GLU A 324 25.04 -10.81 8.23
CA GLU A 324 26.04 -9.77 8.48
C GLU A 324 27.13 -10.22 9.46
N LEU A 325 26.77 -10.94 10.51
CA LEU A 325 27.74 -11.53 11.44
C LEU A 325 28.68 -12.53 10.74
N GLU A 326 28.14 -13.34 9.83
CA GLU A 326 28.93 -14.28 9.03
C GLU A 326 29.85 -13.53 8.07
N ARG A 327 29.33 -12.54 7.34
CA ARG A 327 30.11 -11.70 6.42
C ARG A 327 31.26 -10.98 7.13
N MET A 328 31.06 -10.55 8.37
CA MET A 328 32.07 -9.88 9.19
C MET A 328 32.98 -10.85 9.96
N GLY A 329 32.80 -12.18 9.83
CA GLY A 329 33.57 -13.19 10.56
C GLY A 329 33.28 -13.24 12.06
N LYS A 330 32.22 -12.61 12.54
CA LYS A 330 31.86 -12.48 13.97
C LYS A 330 30.88 -13.55 14.47
N ALA A 331 30.21 -14.26 13.56
CA ALA A 331 29.18 -15.23 13.91
C ALA A 331 29.65 -16.31 14.90
N ARG A 332 30.89 -16.82 14.75
CA ARG A 332 31.45 -17.83 15.66
C ARG A 332 31.64 -17.28 17.09
N ALA A 333 32.08 -16.05 17.23
CA ALA A 333 32.26 -15.39 18.54
C ALA A 333 30.91 -15.18 19.22
N VAL A 334 29.93 -14.65 18.49
CA VAL A 334 28.56 -14.45 18.99
C VAL A 334 27.93 -15.76 19.40
N ARG A 335 28.00 -16.82 18.57
CA ARG A 335 27.45 -18.15 18.94
C ARG A 335 28.10 -18.73 20.20
N ARG A 336 29.39 -18.47 20.44
CA ARG A 336 30.08 -18.90 21.65
C ARG A 336 29.55 -18.14 22.87
N GLU A 337 29.48 -16.83 22.79
CA GLU A 337 28.90 -15.98 23.83
C GLU A 337 27.46 -16.39 24.19
N LEU A 338 26.62 -16.63 23.18
CA LEU A 338 25.26 -17.10 23.37
C LEU A 338 25.19 -18.51 24.02
N LYS A 339 26.14 -19.42 23.72
CA LYS A 339 26.19 -20.74 24.36
C LYS A 339 26.57 -20.69 25.84
N GLU A 340 27.47 -19.80 26.21
CA GLU A 340 27.84 -19.61 27.62
C GLU A 340 26.67 -19.14 28.47
N ILE A 341 25.68 -18.50 27.83
CA ILE A 341 24.44 -18.06 28.48
C ILE A 341 23.53 -19.24 28.81
N VAL A 342 23.39 -20.18 27.88
CA VAL A 342 22.49 -21.34 28.04
C VAL A 342 23.01 -22.33 29.08
N GLN A 343 24.34 -22.43 29.25
CA GLN A 343 24.97 -23.38 30.19
C GLN A 343 24.85 -23.01 31.66
N VAL A 344 24.50 -21.80 32.00
CA VAL A 344 24.36 -21.34 33.42
C VAL A 344 22.97 -21.64 34.01
N ARG A 345 22.09 -22.31 33.27
CA ARG A 345 20.76 -22.74 33.74
C ARG A 345 20.69 -24.23 34.13
N ARG A 346 21.79 -24.81 34.62
CA ARG A 346 21.74 -26.12 35.28
C ARG A 346 22.11 -26.04 36.74
#